data_88e3608a823334c5ca1c42c8cc37fdb1
#
_entry.id   88e3608a823334c5ca1c42c8cc37fdb1
#
_cell.length_a   1.000
_cell.length_b   1.000
_cell.length_c   1.000
_cell.angle_alpha   90.00
_cell.angle_beta   90.00
_cell.angle_gamma   90.00
#
_symmetry.space_group_name_H-M   'P 1'
#
loop_
_entity.id
_entity.type
_entity.pdbx_description
1 polymer ?
#
loop_
_entity_poly.entity_id
_entity_poly.type
_entity_poly.pdbx_seq_one_letter_code
_entity_poly.pdbx_strand_id
1 'polypeptide(L)'
;EYINDLNELKSIFTDINVGDTGTAVYIPKMRRKIISSSINGLKNLISRRFSVGVINNYKFSLKINNELINLTQHFYDKNLEFVYYFGLDLNVLQTRFPKIPLENFHKVNDTFFEENSINGWLGTVEMPRHLWADENTSVSGVVVYINGKLADEDILKDKLKNRVSNSYALGEVNADFLQNEIEDPVLSSREGLNKEIQNVNILIERLYVIRNKIDTSWSELRTNRT
;
A
#
# COMPACT_ATOMS: atom_id res chain seq x y z
N GLU A 1 25.36 5.23 20.11
CA GLU A 1 25.38 5.50 21.54
C GLU A 1 24.15 4.82 22.15
N TYR A 2 24.38 3.85 23.05
CA TYR A 2 23.27 3.15 23.72
C TYR A 2 22.90 3.94 24.95
N ILE A 3 21.63 4.32 25.08
CA ILE A 3 21.13 4.95 26.30
C ILE A 3 20.89 3.83 27.32
N ASN A 4 21.74 3.75 28.32
CA ASN A 4 21.64 2.72 29.36
C ASN A 4 20.93 3.22 30.63
N ASP A 5 20.59 4.52 30.72
CA ASP A 5 19.93 5.11 31.85
C ASP A 5 18.42 5.30 31.62
N LEU A 6 17.64 4.67 32.48
CA LEU A 6 16.16 4.76 32.45
C LEU A 6 15.67 6.20 32.69
N ASN A 7 16.43 7.02 33.41
CA ASN A 7 16.10 8.41 33.67
C ASN A 7 16.34 9.29 32.44
N GLU A 8 17.38 9.00 31.66
CA GLU A 8 17.66 9.67 30.39
C GLU A 8 16.57 9.32 29.35
N LEU A 9 16.16 8.04 29.27
CA LEU A 9 15.01 7.61 28.43
C LEU A 9 13.72 8.30 28.84
N LYS A 10 13.42 8.43 30.13
CA LYS A 10 12.24 9.15 30.64
C LYS A 10 12.23 10.62 30.33
N SER A 11 13.40 11.27 30.29
CA SER A 11 13.51 12.70 29.92
C SER A 11 13.19 12.93 28.43
N ILE A 12 13.42 11.92 27.59
CA ILE A 12 13.17 11.97 26.14
C ILE A 12 11.75 11.49 25.79
N PHE A 13 11.27 10.46 26.51
CA PHE A 13 9.97 9.85 26.30
C PHE A 13 9.09 10.00 27.55
N THR A 14 8.32 11.05 27.61
CA THR A 14 7.44 11.37 28.76
C THR A 14 6.35 10.34 29.05
N ASP A 15 6.03 9.49 28.06
CA ASP A 15 4.93 8.52 28.11
C ASP A 15 5.37 7.08 28.44
N ILE A 16 6.67 6.86 28.78
CA ILE A 16 7.17 5.53 29.16
C ILE A 16 7.04 5.34 30.67
N ASN A 17 6.26 4.33 31.09
CA ASN A 17 6.13 3.94 32.48
C ASN A 17 7.06 2.79 32.86
N VAL A 18 7.40 2.69 34.13
CA VAL A 18 8.15 1.54 34.67
C VAL A 18 7.28 0.30 34.56
N GLY A 19 7.76 -0.72 33.83
CA GLY A 19 7.02 -1.95 33.54
C GLY A 19 6.48 -2.05 32.12
N ASP A 20 6.52 -0.98 31.33
CA ASP A 20 6.19 -1.06 29.90
C ASP A 20 7.21 -1.92 29.16
N THR A 21 6.73 -2.73 28.22
CA THR A 21 7.57 -3.53 27.32
C THR A 21 7.49 -2.97 25.91
N GLY A 22 8.64 -2.89 25.22
CA GLY A 22 8.67 -2.34 23.88
C GLY A 22 10.09 -2.03 23.41
N THR A 23 10.17 -1.39 22.23
CA THR A 23 11.41 -0.90 21.65
C THR A 23 11.31 0.61 21.46
N ALA A 24 12.27 1.35 21.94
CA ALA A 24 12.42 2.77 21.69
C ALA A 24 13.64 3.04 20.80
N VAL A 25 13.46 3.87 19.77
CA VAL A 25 14.53 4.30 18.87
C VAL A 25 14.66 5.82 18.95
N TYR A 26 15.78 6.29 19.44
CA TYR A 26 16.09 7.71 19.51
C TYR A 26 17.09 8.11 18.43
N ILE A 27 16.74 9.14 17.64
CA ILE A 27 17.58 9.66 16.57
C ILE A 27 17.97 11.12 16.90
N PRO A 28 19.14 11.36 17.52
CA PRO A 28 19.49 12.67 18.09
C PRO A 28 19.77 13.75 17.04
N LYS A 29 20.12 13.35 15.82
CA LYS A 29 20.47 14.29 14.75
C LYS A 29 19.83 13.87 13.42
N MET A 30 18.74 14.51 13.07
CA MET A 30 18.14 14.35 11.75
C MET A 30 18.72 15.41 10.79
N ARG A 31 19.11 14.99 9.59
CA ARG A 31 19.62 15.91 8.54
C ARG A 31 18.55 16.88 8.02
N ARG A 32 17.28 16.52 8.13
CA ARG A 32 16.13 17.36 7.72
C ARG A 32 15.22 17.59 8.92
N LYS A 33 14.77 18.82 9.09
CA LYS A 33 13.68 19.12 10.03
C LYS A 33 12.38 18.54 9.49
N ILE A 34 11.63 17.83 10.34
CA ILE A 34 10.26 17.44 10.02
C ILE A 34 9.39 18.67 10.27
N ILE A 35 8.86 19.24 9.18
CA ILE A 35 7.89 20.35 9.22
C ILE A 35 6.47 19.80 9.18
N SER A 36 5.48 20.60 9.59
CA SER A 36 4.08 20.16 9.69
C SER A 36 3.52 19.58 8.38
N SER A 37 3.89 20.14 7.22
CA SER A 37 3.51 19.60 5.90
C SER A 37 4.11 18.21 5.64
N SER A 38 5.32 17.95 6.13
CA SER A 38 5.99 16.63 6.01
C SER A 38 5.34 15.56 6.89
N ILE A 39 4.68 15.93 8.00
CA ILE A 39 4.02 14.97 8.91
C ILE A 39 2.87 14.28 8.20
N ASN A 40 2.03 14.99 7.46
CA ASN A 40 0.93 14.39 6.72
C ASN A 40 1.43 13.44 5.62
N GLY A 41 2.45 13.82 4.88
CA GLY A 41 3.12 12.95 3.92
C GLY A 41 3.66 11.69 4.59
N LEU A 42 4.34 11.82 5.74
CA LEU A 42 4.83 10.70 6.51
C LEU A 42 3.70 9.77 6.99
N LYS A 43 2.59 10.33 7.51
CA LYS A 43 1.40 9.57 7.89
C LYS A 43 0.87 8.75 6.73
N ASN A 44 0.73 9.37 5.56
CA ASN A 44 0.25 8.73 4.33
C ASN A 44 1.16 7.59 3.87
N LEU A 45 2.47 7.78 3.92
CA LEU A 45 3.44 6.77 3.51
C LEU A 45 3.49 5.59 4.50
N ILE A 46 3.46 5.88 5.81
CA ILE A 46 3.50 4.82 6.82
C ILE A 46 2.21 3.99 6.79
N SER A 47 1.04 4.62 6.64
CA SER A 47 -0.23 3.88 6.58
C SER A 47 -0.24 2.85 5.45
N ARG A 48 0.42 3.13 4.33
CA ARG A 48 0.54 2.23 3.18
C ARG A 48 1.52 1.06 3.40
N ARG A 49 2.30 1.06 4.49
CA ARG A 49 3.24 -0.04 4.81
C ARG A 49 2.54 -1.30 5.31
N PHE A 50 1.25 -1.21 5.65
CA PHE A 50 0.47 -2.31 6.19
C PHE A 50 -0.83 -2.45 5.42
N SER A 51 -1.24 -3.70 5.13
CA SER A 51 -2.55 -3.92 4.53
C SER A 51 -3.67 -3.61 5.55
N VAL A 52 -4.78 -3.08 5.06
CA VAL A 52 -5.96 -2.78 5.88
C VAL A 52 -6.48 -4.03 6.61
N GLY A 53 -6.40 -5.20 5.98
CA GLY A 53 -6.81 -6.47 6.60
C GLY A 53 -6.01 -6.82 7.85
N VAL A 54 -4.68 -6.64 7.82
CA VAL A 54 -3.82 -6.90 9.00
C VAL A 54 -4.14 -5.94 10.13
N ILE A 55 -4.34 -4.67 9.81
CA ILE A 55 -4.67 -3.66 10.81
C ILE A 55 -5.96 -4.03 11.55
N ASN A 56 -7.01 -4.42 10.82
CA ASN A 56 -8.28 -4.81 11.39
C ASN A 56 -8.18 -6.07 12.28
N ASN A 57 -7.42 -7.07 11.83
CA ASN A 57 -7.26 -8.34 12.53
C ASN A 57 -6.44 -8.22 13.82
N TYR A 58 -5.37 -7.45 13.82
CA TYR A 58 -4.43 -7.35 14.95
C TYR A 58 -4.67 -6.14 15.85
N LYS A 59 -5.69 -5.31 15.59
CA LYS A 59 -5.98 -4.07 16.33
C LYS A 59 -4.74 -3.17 16.46
N PHE A 60 -3.89 -3.18 15.43
CA PHE A 60 -2.68 -2.38 15.38
C PHE A 60 -3.04 -0.89 15.30
N SER A 61 -2.41 -0.08 16.11
CA SER A 61 -2.56 1.37 16.06
C SER A 61 -1.20 2.05 15.97
N LEU A 62 -1.15 3.15 15.24
CA LEU A 62 0.05 3.95 15.07
C LEU A 62 -0.24 5.41 15.42
N LYS A 63 0.65 6.03 16.18
CA LYS A 63 0.57 7.45 16.51
C LYS A 63 1.82 8.18 16.01
N ILE A 64 1.65 9.39 15.51
CA ILE A 64 2.74 10.34 15.23
C ILE A 64 2.44 11.61 15.99
N ASN A 65 3.35 12.07 16.85
CA ASN A 65 3.16 13.23 17.73
C ASN A 65 1.85 13.13 18.54
N ASN A 66 1.59 11.96 19.12
CA ASN A 66 0.39 11.63 19.89
C ASN A 66 -0.94 11.62 19.08
N GLU A 67 -0.92 11.92 17.78
CA GLU A 67 -2.08 11.81 16.91
C GLU A 67 -2.20 10.40 16.32
N LEU A 68 -3.37 9.79 16.50
CA LEU A 68 -3.68 8.48 15.91
C LEU A 68 -3.74 8.60 14.39
N ILE A 69 -3.04 7.70 13.69
CA ILE A 69 -3.11 7.60 12.24
C ILE A 69 -4.28 6.68 11.88
N ASN A 70 -5.12 7.14 10.96
CA ASN A 70 -6.12 6.27 10.36
C ASN A 70 -5.42 5.30 9.39
N LEU A 71 -5.34 4.04 9.78
CA LEU A 71 -4.71 2.98 8.99
C LEU A 71 -5.73 2.17 8.17
N THR A 72 -7.03 2.35 8.44
CA THR A 72 -8.09 1.59 7.77
C THR A 72 -8.63 2.28 6.52
N GLN A 73 -8.23 3.52 6.28
CA GLN A 73 -8.62 4.30 5.13
C GLN A 73 -7.44 5.12 4.63
N HIS A 74 -7.09 4.96 3.37
CA HIS A 74 -6.03 5.74 2.75
C HIS A 74 -6.54 7.06 2.16
N PHE A 75 -5.67 8.05 2.05
CA PHE A 75 -6.03 9.38 1.55
C PHE A 75 -6.57 9.38 0.12
N TYR A 76 -6.21 8.38 -0.69
CA TYR A 76 -6.65 8.23 -2.08
C TYR A 76 -7.99 7.50 -2.24
N ASP A 77 -8.48 6.77 -1.24
CA ASP A 77 -9.68 5.91 -1.34
C ASP A 77 -10.91 6.67 -1.85
N LYS A 78 -11.06 7.95 -1.46
CA LYS A 78 -12.19 8.81 -1.85
C LYS A 78 -12.12 9.35 -3.29
N ASN A 79 -11.02 9.13 -3.98
CA ASN A 79 -10.75 9.73 -5.30
C ASN A 79 -10.65 8.66 -6.41
N LEU A 80 -10.95 7.40 -6.09
CA LEU A 80 -10.98 6.33 -7.08
C LEU A 80 -12.18 6.48 -8.02
N GLU A 81 -11.99 6.15 -9.30
CA GLU A 81 -13.00 6.23 -10.35
C GLU A 81 -13.64 4.88 -10.64
N PHE A 82 -12.82 3.83 -10.71
CA PHE A 82 -13.25 2.45 -10.86
C PHE A 82 -12.21 1.49 -10.27
N VAL A 83 -12.64 0.25 -10.04
CA VAL A 83 -11.83 -0.78 -9.38
C VAL A 83 -12.04 -2.13 -10.06
N TYR A 84 -10.96 -2.77 -10.45
CA TYR A 84 -10.90 -4.20 -10.78
C TYR A 84 -10.46 -4.95 -9.53
N TYR A 85 -11.23 -5.96 -9.09
CA TYR A 85 -10.98 -6.66 -7.83
C TYR A 85 -11.08 -8.18 -7.97
N PHE A 86 -10.37 -8.89 -7.11
CA PHE A 86 -10.32 -10.35 -7.02
C PHE A 86 -10.15 -10.79 -5.58
N GLY A 87 -10.72 -11.94 -5.23
CA GLY A 87 -10.61 -12.53 -3.88
C GLY A 87 -11.19 -11.67 -2.73
N LEU A 88 -11.92 -10.61 -3.04
CA LEU A 88 -12.53 -9.69 -2.06
C LEU A 88 -14.06 -9.68 -2.19
N ASP A 89 -14.74 -9.39 -1.09
CA ASP A 89 -16.18 -9.16 -1.08
C ASP A 89 -16.50 -7.73 -1.57
N LEU A 90 -17.49 -7.63 -2.47
CA LEU A 90 -17.92 -6.35 -3.04
C LEU A 90 -18.45 -5.38 -1.95
N ASN A 91 -19.16 -5.87 -0.93
CA ASN A 91 -19.70 -5.02 0.12
C ASN A 91 -18.58 -4.37 0.96
N VAL A 92 -17.47 -5.10 1.17
CA VAL A 92 -16.29 -4.57 1.85
C VAL A 92 -15.66 -3.46 1.02
N LEU A 93 -15.55 -3.65 -0.28
CA LEU A 93 -15.01 -2.63 -1.19
C LEU A 93 -15.92 -1.41 -1.29
N GLN A 94 -17.24 -1.57 -1.37
CA GLN A 94 -18.18 -0.46 -1.39
C GLN A 94 -18.14 0.36 -0.09
N THR A 95 -17.95 -0.31 1.05
CA THR A 95 -17.75 0.37 2.34
C THR A 95 -16.47 1.19 2.35
N ARG A 96 -15.39 0.67 1.77
CA ARG A 96 -14.11 1.37 1.67
C ARG A 96 -14.14 2.50 0.63
N PHE A 97 -14.80 2.27 -0.50
CA PHE A 97 -14.85 3.18 -1.65
C PHE A 97 -16.28 3.67 -1.95
N PRO A 98 -16.95 4.38 -1.02
CA PRO A 98 -18.38 4.68 -1.12
C PRO A 98 -18.75 5.65 -2.25
N LYS A 99 -17.76 6.30 -2.89
CA LYS A 99 -17.99 7.24 -4.00
C LYS A 99 -17.97 6.59 -5.36
N ILE A 100 -17.51 5.34 -5.46
CA ILE A 100 -17.46 4.61 -6.73
C ILE A 100 -18.87 4.07 -7.03
N PRO A 101 -19.46 4.37 -8.20
CA PRO A 101 -20.70 3.76 -8.65
C PRO A 101 -20.57 2.24 -8.75
N LEU A 102 -21.67 1.51 -8.51
CA LEU A 102 -21.65 0.04 -8.48
C LEU A 102 -21.16 -0.57 -9.80
N GLU A 103 -21.53 0.03 -10.92
CA GLU A 103 -21.13 -0.38 -12.27
C GLU A 103 -19.62 -0.26 -12.53
N ASN A 104 -18.91 0.51 -11.70
CA ASN A 104 -17.47 0.71 -11.82
C ASN A 104 -16.65 -0.27 -10.97
N PHE A 105 -17.30 -1.25 -10.34
CA PHE A 105 -16.63 -2.38 -9.69
C PHE A 105 -16.62 -3.58 -10.63
N HIS A 106 -15.44 -3.98 -11.07
CA HIS A 106 -15.25 -5.07 -12.02
C HIS A 106 -14.60 -6.28 -11.36
N LYS A 107 -15.37 -7.35 -11.16
CA LYS A 107 -14.81 -8.60 -10.61
C LYS A 107 -13.92 -9.28 -11.63
N VAL A 108 -12.74 -9.69 -11.21
CA VAL A 108 -11.81 -10.50 -11.99
C VAL A 108 -11.85 -11.92 -11.44
N ASN A 109 -12.16 -12.89 -12.30
CA ASN A 109 -12.05 -14.31 -11.99
C ASN A 109 -10.76 -14.82 -12.63
N ASP A 110 -9.88 -15.39 -11.82
CA ASP A 110 -8.61 -15.95 -12.25
C ASP A 110 -8.28 -17.15 -11.37
N THR A 111 -8.08 -18.30 -12.00
CA THR A 111 -7.86 -19.58 -11.29
C THR A 111 -6.60 -19.54 -10.43
N PHE A 112 -5.54 -18.90 -10.90
CA PHE A 112 -4.30 -18.76 -10.10
C PHE A 112 -4.54 -17.93 -8.83
N PHE A 113 -5.35 -16.88 -8.91
CA PHE A 113 -5.69 -16.09 -7.74
C PHE A 113 -6.55 -16.87 -6.75
N GLU A 114 -7.51 -17.63 -7.25
CA GLU A 114 -8.41 -18.46 -6.41
C GLU A 114 -7.63 -19.57 -5.71
N GLU A 115 -6.82 -20.34 -6.45
CA GLU A 115 -6.02 -21.45 -5.92
C GLU A 115 -5.00 -21.01 -4.87
N ASN A 116 -4.43 -19.81 -5.01
CA ASN A 116 -3.43 -19.27 -4.09
C ASN A 116 -4.00 -18.28 -3.06
N SER A 117 -5.34 -18.16 -2.97
CA SER A 117 -6.02 -17.23 -2.05
C SER A 117 -5.53 -15.78 -2.17
N ILE A 118 -5.12 -15.38 -3.38
CA ILE A 118 -4.66 -14.01 -3.66
C ILE A 118 -5.88 -13.10 -3.70
N ASN A 119 -5.83 -12.02 -2.96
CA ASN A 119 -6.88 -11.03 -2.96
C ASN A 119 -6.31 -9.63 -3.17
N GLY A 120 -7.11 -8.75 -3.75
CA GLY A 120 -6.66 -7.41 -4.04
C GLY A 120 -7.55 -6.65 -5.00
N TRP A 121 -7.07 -5.47 -5.35
CA TRP A 121 -7.74 -4.59 -6.28
C TRP A 121 -6.73 -3.68 -6.99
N LEU A 122 -7.07 -3.27 -8.21
CA LEU A 122 -6.38 -2.25 -9.00
C LEU A 122 -7.42 -1.26 -9.51
N GLY A 123 -7.07 0.02 -9.55
CA GLY A 123 -7.97 1.07 -10.03
C GLY A 123 -7.24 2.32 -10.48
N THR A 124 -8.02 3.37 -10.81
CA THR A 124 -7.47 4.69 -11.17
C THR A 124 -8.13 5.81 -10.39
N VAL A 125 -7.44 6.92 -10.32
CA VAL A 125 -7.94 8.20 -9.79
C VAL A 125 -8.18 9.19 -10.92
N GLU A 126 -9.03 10.18 -10.68
CA GLU A 126 -9.36 11.22 -11.64
C GLU A 126 -8.15 12.08 -12.03
N MET A 127 -7.28 12.41 -11.08
CA MET A 127 -6.10 13.24 -11.28
C MET A 127 -4.87 12.65 -10.59
N PRO A 128 -3.67 12.71 -11.19
CA PRO A 128 -2.44 12.17 -10.59
C PRO A 128 -2.15 12.72 -9.19
N ARG A 129 -2.47 13.99 -8.94
CA ARG A 129 -2.26 14.64 -7.63
C ARG A 129 -3.03 13.97 -6.49
N HIS A 130 -4.09 13.22 -6.78
CA HIS A 130 -4.82 12.44 -5.79
C HIS A 130 -4.01 11.27 -5.23
N LEU A 131 -2.89 10.91 -5.88
CA LEU A 131 -1.94 9.90 -5.43
C LEU A 131 -0.68 10.50 -4.80
N TRP A 132 -0.62 11.79 -4.59
CA TRP A 132 0.54 12.42 -3.97
C TRP A 132 0.38 12.42 -2.45
N ALA A 133 1.26 11.67 -1.80
CA ALA A 133 1.34 11.60 -0.34
C ALA A 133 1.85 12.92 0.25
N ASP A 134 2.76 13.58 -0.49
CA ASP A 134 3.30 14.92 -0.24
C ASP A 134 3.63 15.61 -1.58
N GLU A 135 4.28 16.77 -1.54
CA GLU A 135 4.60 17.58 -2.74
C GLU A 135 5.54 16.88 -3.75
N ASN A 136 6.25 15.84 -3.33
CA ASN A 136 7.29 15.18 -4.13
C ASN A 136 7.12 13.66 -4.25
N THR A 137 6.15 13.07 -3.55
CA THR A 137 6.03 11.62 -3.43
C THR A 137 4.66 11.14 -3.91
N SER A 138 4.64 10.47 -5.05
CA SER A 138 3.45 9.76 -5.53
C SER A 138 3.42 8.33 -5.00
N VAL A 139 2.22 7.84 -4.70
CA VAL A 139 1.94 6.44 -4.33
C VAL A 139 1.27 5.67 -5.46
N SER A 140 1.43 6.14 -6.71
CA SER A 140 1.02 5.37 -7.90
C SER A 140 1.77 4.02 -7.95
N GLY A 141 1.18 3.03 -8.63
CA GLY A 141 1.74 1.68 -8.74
C GLY A 141 0.97 0.65 -7.91
N VAL A 142 1.30 -0.62 -8.14
CA VAL A 142 0.64 -1.76 -7.50
C VAL A 142 1.51 -2.31 -6.40
N VAL A 143 1.09 -2.10 -5.14
CA VAL A 143 1.79 -2.64 -3.98
C VAL A 143 1.43 -4.10 -3.76
N VAL A 144 2.40 -4.88 -3.29
CA VAL A 144 2.18 -6.25 -2.85
C VAL A 144 2.48 -6.36 -1.37
N TYR A 145 1.57 -7.00 -0.66
CA TYR A 145 1.73 -7.36 0.76
C TYR A 145 1.91 -8.86 0.90
N ILE A 146 2.78 -9.26 1.82
CA ILE A 146 2.92 -10.63 2.31
C ILE A 146 2.72 -10.59 3.83
N ASN A 147 1.78 -11.35 4.34
CA ASN A 147 1.39 -11.32 5.75
C ASN A 147 1.09 -9.88 6.25
N GLY A 148 0.46 -9.09 5.40
CA GLY A 148 0.06 -7.72 5.66
C GLY A 148 1.18 -6.70 5.73
N LYS A 149 2.43 -7.09 5.46
CA LYS A 149 3.59 -6.18 5.38
C LYS A 149 3.91 -5.91 3.92
N LEU A 150 4.29 -4.67 3.63
CA LEU A 150 4.72 -4.27 2.29
C LEU A 150 5.95 -5.08 1.86
N ALA A 151 5.81 -5.81 0.74
CA ALA A 151 6.87 -6.60 0.12
C ALA A 151 7.40 -5.94 -1.18
N ASP A 152 6.51 -5.26 -1.94
CA ASP A 152 6.89 -4.53 -3.15
C ASP A 152 6.05 -3.25 -3.27
N GLU A 153 6.70 -2.12 -3.56
CA GLU A 153 6.02 -0.81 -3.68
C GLU A 153 5.34 -0.61 -5.04
N ASP A 154 5.84 -1.26 -6.09
CA ASP A 154 5.23 -1.28 -7.42
C ASP A 154 5.74 -2.47 -8.24
N ILE A 155 5.08 -3.61 -8.08
CA ILE A 155 5.46 -4.88 -8.74
C ILE A 155 5.43 -4.78 -10.28
N LEU A 156 4.67 -3.85 -10.84
CA LEU A 156 4.54 -3.66 -12.29
C LEU A 156 5.47 -2.58 -12.86
N LYS A 157 6.28 -1.93 -12.05
CA LYS A 157 7.15 -0.81 -12.45
C LYS A 157 7.96 -1.06 -13.73
N ASP A 158 8.57 -2.24 -13.85
CA ASP A 158 9.40 -2.57 -15.01
C ASP A 158 8.60 -2.87 -16.28
N LYS A 159 7.39 -3.41 -16.13
CA LYS A 159 6.50 -3.74 -17.25
C LYS A 159 5.81 -2.51 -17.86
N LEU A 160 5.64 -1.45 -17.08
CA LEU A 160 4.79 -0.31 -17.42
C LEU A 160 5.55 0.98 -17.67
N LYS A 161 6.87 0.92 -17.89
CA LYS A 161 7.70 2.11 -18.16
C LYS A 161 7.08 2.98 -19.26
N ASN A 162 7.02 4.30 -19.00
CA ASN A 162 6.60 5.33 -19.97
C ASN A 162 5.11 5.40 -20.34
N ARG A 163 4.19 4.80 -19.58
CA ARG A 163 2.75 4.99 -19.80
C ARG A 163 2.22 6.18 -18.99
N VAL A 164 1.49 7.08 -19.64
CA VAL A 164 0.85 8.24 -18.96
C VAL A 164 -0.13 7.75 -17.87
N SER A 165 -0.88 6.68 -18.15
CA SER A 165 -1.85 6.09 -17.22
C SER A 165 -1.22 5.60 -15.90
N ASN A 166 0.11 5.41 -15.83
CA ASN A 166 0.77 4.97 -14.59
C ASN A 166 0.64 5.99 -13.47
N SER A 167 0.65 7.29 -13.80
CA SER A 167 0.47 8.34 -12.80
C SER A 167 -0.94 8.41 -12.21
N TYR A 168 -1.91 7.74 -12.83
CA TYR A 168 -3.32 7.68 -12.38
C TYR A 168 -3.67 6.38 -11.68
N ALA A 169 -2.87 5.34 -11.87
CA ALA A 169 -3.21 3.98 -11.45
C ALA A 169 -2.51 3.58 -10.16
N LEU A 170 -3.22 2.79 -9.37
CA LEU A 170 -2.70 2.18 -8.16
C LEU A 170 -3.41 0.85 -7.89
N GLY A 171 -2.89 0.08 -6.95
CA GLY A 171 -3.52 -1.15 -6.52
C GLY A 171 -2.88 -1.69 -5.25
N GLU A 172 -3.59 -2.62 -4.61
CA GLU A 172 -3.16 -3.33 -3.42
C GLU A 172 -3.43 -4.82 -3.61
N VAL A 173 -2.43 -5.64 -3.43
CA VAL A 173 -2.50 -7.09 -3.60
C VAL A 173 -1.93 -7.78 -2.38
N ASN A 174 -2.66 -8.69 -1.78
CA ASN A 174 -2.18 -9.60 -0.74
C ASN A 174 -1.81 -10.93 -1.39
N ALA A 175 -0.55 -11.31 -1.27
CA ALA A 175 0.04 -12.50 -1.89
C ALA A 175 0.75 -13.37 -0.83
N ASP A 176 0.02 -13.70 0.24
CA ASP A 176 0.56 -14.42 1.39
C ASP A 176 1.08 -15.82 1.04
N PHE A 177 0.61 -16.42 -0.06
CA PHE A 177 1.09 -17.72 -0.56
C PHE A 177 2.60 -17.71 -0.86
N LEU A 178 3.18 -16.55 -1.20
CA LEU A 178 4.60 -16.42 -1.48
C LEU A 178 5.50 -16.69 -0.26
N GLN A 179 4.97 -16.64 0.96
CA GLN A 179 5.72 -17.02 2.17
C GLN A 179 6.15 -18.50 2.18
N ASN A 180 5.48 -19.34 1.37
CA ASN A 180 5.74 -20.78 1.30
C ASN A 180 6.79 -21.12 0.23
N GLU A 181 7.37 -20.14 -0.45
CA GLU A 181 8.47 -20.35 -1.38
C GLU A 181 9.71 -20.88 -0.65
N ILE A 182 10.51 -21.67 -1.36
CA ILE A 182 11.75 -22.24 -0.79
C ILE A 182 12.78 -21.12 -0.57
N GLU A 183 12.83 -20.15 -1.47
CA GLU A 183 13.67 -18.96 -1.37
C GLU A 183 12.85 -17.78 -0.84
N ASP A 184 13.51 -16.86 -0.12
CA ASP A 184 12.85 -15.64 0.34
C ASP A 184 12.33 -14.85 -0.87
N PRO A 185 11.01 -14.65 -1.00
CA PRO A 185 10.45 -13.92 -2.12
C PRO A 185 10.80 -12.42 -2.09
N VAL A 186 11.24 -11.89 -0.94
CA VAL A 186 11.64 -10.49 -0.81
C VAL A 186 13.14 -10.37 -1.00
N LEU A 187 13.57 -9.50 -1.90
CA LEU A 187 14.99 -9.23 -2.12
C LEU A 187 15.69 -8.80 -0.83
N SER A 188 16.93 -9.21 -0.65
CA SER A 188 17.74 -8.85 0.52
C SER A 188 17.94 -7.34 0.67
N SER A 189 17.92 -6.58 -0.44
CA SER A 189 17.87 -5.12 -0.45
C SER A 189 16.53 -4.53 0.06
N ARG A 190 15.48 -5.35 0.18
CA ARG A 190 14.09 -4.95 0.47
C ARG A 190 13.50 -3.95 -0.52
N GLU A 191 13.99 -3.94 -1.75
CA GLU A 191 13.52 -3.07 -2.84
C GLU A 191 12.39 -3.67 -3.68
N GLY A 192 11.91 -4.86 -3.32
CA GLY A 192 10.80 -5.53 -3.99
C GLY A 192 10.91 -7.05 -3.95
N LEU A 193 10.10 -7.70 -4.78
CA LEU A 193 10.05 -9.14 -4.89
C LEU A 193 11.11 -9.69 -5.86
N ASN A 194 11.62 -10.90 -5.56
CA ASN A 194 12.53 -11.62 -6.43
C ASN A 194 11.80 -12.16 -7.66
N LYS A 195 12.03 -11.54 -8.82
CA LYS A 195 11.38 -11.87 -10.08
C LYS A 195 11.91 -13.17 -10.72
N GLU A 196 12.96 -13.78 -10.17
CA GLU A 196 13.47 -15.09 -10.61
C GLU A 196 12.59 -16.24 -10.08
N ILE A 197 11.82 -16.00 -9.03
CA ILE A 197 10.85 -16.96 -8.49
C ILE A 197 9.67 -17.08 -9.44
N GLN A 198 9.38 -18.32 -9.87
CA GLN A 198 8.33 -18.61 -10.85
C GLN A 198 6.97 -18.04 -10.45
N ASN A 199 6.54 -18.22 -9.22
CA ASN A 199 5.26 -17.74 -8.72
C ASN A 199 5.16 -16.21 -8.67
N VAL A 200 6.27 -15.51 -8.40
CA VAL A 200 6.34 -14.05 -8.50
C VAL A 200 6.15 -13.61 -9.96
N ASN A 201 6.80 -14.28 -10.90
CA ASN A 201 6.63 -13.98 -12.33
C ASN A 201 5.18 -14.21 -12.80
N ILE A 202 4.55 -15.32 -12.41
CA ILE A 202 3.15 -15.60 -12.75
C ILE A 202 2.25 -14.50 -12.20
N LEU A 203 2.43 -14.08 -10.94
CA LEU A 203 1.70 -12.99 -10.33
C LEU A 203 1.83 -11.69 -11.14
N ILE A 204 3.06 -11.33 -11.53
CA ILE A 204 3.33 -10.14 -12.36
C ILE A 204 2.56 -10.20 -13.68
N GLU A 205 2.60 -11.32 -14.41
CA GLU A 205 1.92 -11.47 -15.69
C GLU A 205 0.39 -11.36 -15.55
N ARG A 206 -0.19 -11.97 -14.52
CA ARG A 206 -1.63 -11.89 -14.26
C ARG A 206 -2.06 -10.46 -13.91
N LEU A 207 -1.33 -9.78 -13.04
CA LEU A 207 -1.59 -8.38 -12.70
C LEU A 207 -1.42 -7.44 -13.89
N TYR A 208 -0.44 -7.72 -14.75
CA TYR A 208 -0.23 -6.97 -15.99
C TYR A 208 -1.42 -7.07 -16.96
N VAL A 209 -2.04 -8.25 -17.06
CA VAL A 209 -3.28 -8.43 -17.87
C VAL A 209 -4.42 -7.56 -17.32
N ILE A 210 -4.62 -7.54 -16.01
CA ILE A 210 -5.64 -6.70 -15.38
C ILE A 210 -5.32 -5.23 -15.64
N ARG A 211 -4.05 -4.84 -15.48
CA ARG A 211 -3.60 -3.46 -15.68
C ARG A 211 -3.85 -2.96 -17.12
N ASN A 212 -3.70 -3.82 -18.12
CA ASN A 212 -4.04 -3.48 -19.51
C ASN A 212 -5.55 -3.26 -19.71
N LYS A 213 -6.42 -4.03 -19.03
CA LYS A 213 -7.88 -3.78 -19.05
C LYS A 213 -8.20 -2.42 -18.42
N ILE A 214 -7.52 -2.07 -17.34
CA ILE A 214 -7.66 -0.77 -16.69
C ILE A 214 -7.28 0.38 -17.64
N ASP A 215 -6.22 0.24 -18.42
CA ASP A 215 -5.81 1.25 -19.40
C ASP A 215 -6.88 1.51 -20.46
N THR A 216 -7.55 0.45 -20.91
CA THR A 216 -8.68 0.56 -21.84
C THR A 216 -9.84 1.31 -21.22
N SER A 217 -10.32 0.91 -20.05
CA SER A 217 -11.41 1.58 -19.32
C SER A 217 -11.07 3.03 -18.99
N TRP A 218 -9.82 3.32 -18.57
CA TRP A 218 -9.36 4.67 -18.32
C TRP A 218 -9.41 5.55 -19.57
N SER A 219 -8.99 5.02 -20.72
CA SER A 219 -9.02 5.73 -22.00
C SER A 219 -10.45 6.04 -22.43
N GLU A 220 -11.36 5.08 -22.31
CA GLU A 220 -12.79 5.24 -22.62
C GLU A 220 -13.43 6.33 -21.75
N LEU A 221 -13.17 6.31 -20.44
CA LEU A 221 -13.66 7.34 -19.51
C LEU A 221 -13.19 8.73 -19.87
N ARG A 222 -11.94 8.88 -20.31
CA ARG A 222 -11.40 10.19 -20.73
C ARG A 222 -12.01 10.68 -22.03
N THR A 223 -12.23 9.78 -22.99
CA THR A 223 -12.87 10.10 -24.27
C THR A 223 -14.32 10.55 -24.08
N ASN A 224 -15.06 9.92 -23.17
CA ASN A 224 -16.46 10.25 -22.89
C ASN A 224 -16.65 11.56 -22.08
N ARG A 225 -15.58 12.10 -21.48
CA ARG A 225 -15.61 13.36 -20.73
C ARG A 225 -15.24 14.59 -21.57
N THR A 226 -14.76 14.40 -22.80
CA THR A 226 -14.43 15.45 -23.77
C THR A 226 -15.60 15.72 -24.69
#